data_1ca0ef294016befb5e7f5f2386d65e49
#
_entry.id   1ca0ef294016befb5e7f5f2386d65e49
#
_cell.length_a   1.000
_cell.length_b   1.000
_cell.length_c   1.000
_cell.angle_alpha   90.00
_cell.angle_beta   90.00
_cell.angle_gamma   90.00
#
_symmetry.space_group_name_H-M   'P 1'
#
loop_
_entity.id
_entity.type
_entity.pdbx_description
1 polymer ?
#
loop_
_entity_poly.entity_id
_entity_poly.type
_entity_poly.pdbx_seq_one_letter_code
_entity_poly.pdbx_strand_id
1 'polypeptide(L)'
;MKKIYTVLILFFVFFQAHASYLLVPMDETQKDHLKAYGLTYWVIAQGAKADWMLNYRGGSFCFPYQQAFENECLIRGISYEVIPDAQYNKIVADIANPEVNMDVMKLETPPKVAVYSPKSKQPWDDAVTLVLTYAEIPYTVIYDEDVMNGDLPKYDWLHLHHEDFTGQYGKFYSAYRNQAWYQEQVSENEEIAAKFGFTKVSQLKLAVTLKIKEFVAGGGYLFAMCSATDSYDIALAAEGIDICESMYDGDAADPQAQQKLDFSKTFAFENFNISRNPLEYSLSTIDVSHSRNVPKDLDFFTLFEFSAKWDPVPTMLTQDHEQTIPGFFGQTTGYKKELIKSGVLIMGENKPANEARYIHGEFGYGTWTFYGGHDPADYKHYVGDPPTELELHPNSAGYRLILNNVLFPAAKKKKQKT
;
A
#
# COMPACT_ATOMS: atom_id res chain seq x y z
N MET A 1 -31.96 39.27 -72.20
CA MET A 1 -31.15 38.16 -71.64
C MET A 1 -30.75 38.51 -70.22
N LYS A 2 -31.45 37.89 -69.21
CA LYS A 2 -31.17 38.10 -67.78
C LYS A 2 -30.16 37.02 -67.33
N LYS A 3 -28.99 37.41 -66.91
CA LYS A 3 -27.99 36.51 -66.34
C LYS A 3 -28.33 36.26 -64.85
N ILE A 4 -28.70 34.99 -64.57
CA ILE A 4 -28.91 34.50 -63.21
C ILE A 4 -27.50 34.11 -62.64
N TYR A 5 -27.03 34.79 -61.59
CA TYR A 5 -25.86 34.38 -60.84
C TYR A 5 -26.30 33.46 -59.70
N THR A 6 -25.98 32.17 -59.81
CA THR A 6 -26.15 31.21 -58.72
C THR A 6 -25.03 31.36 -57.73
N VAL A 7 -25.30 31.88 -56.55
CA VAL A 7 -24.35 31.95 -55.41
C VAL A 7 -24.38 30.63 -54.70
N LEU A 8 -23.30 29.86 -54.81
CA LEU A 8 -23.10 28.60 -54.07
C LEU A 8 -22.64 28.96 -52.66
N ILE A 9 -23.51 28.87 -51.66
CA ILE A 9 -23.15 29.05 -50.25
C ILE A 9 -22.59 27.71 -49.75
N LEU A 10 -21.27 27.60 -49.61
CA LEU A 10 -20.60 26.49 -48.92
C LEU A 10 -20.86 26.62 -47.40
N PHE A 11 -21.73 25.80 -46.85
CA PHE A 11 -21.87 25.62 -45.42
C PHE A 11 -20.65 24.82 -44.91
N PHE A 12 -19.66 25.51 -44.33
CA PHE A 12 -18.65 24.87 -43.50
C PHE A 12 -19.33 24.47 -42.19
N VAL A 13 -19.73 23.20 -42.08
CA VAL A 13 -20.07 22.63 -40.76
C VAL A 13 -18.78 22.45 -40.00
N PHE A 14 -18.48 23.40 -39.13
CA PHE A 14 -17.45 23.19 -38.10
C PHE A 14 -17.98 22.13 -37.14
N PHE A 15 -17.52 20.89 -37.30
CA PHE A 15 -17.59 19.91 -36.24
C PHE A 15 -16.71 20.42 -35.10
N GLN A 16 -17.32 21.08 -34.12
CA GLN A 16 -16.66 21.28 -32.86
C GLN A 16 -16.51 19.89 -32.22
N ALA A 17 -15.30 19.36 -32.25
CA ALA A 17 -14.97 18.21 -31.46
C ALA A 17 -15.09 18.65 -29.99
N HIS A 18 -16.22 18.34 -29.36
CA HIS A 18 -16.36 18.58 -27.93
C HIS A 18 -15.38 17.69 -27.20
N ALA A 19 -14.66 18.25 -26.25
CA ALA A 19 -13.84 17.51 -25.28
C ALA A 19 -14.77 16.55 -24.53
N SER A 20 -14.49 15.25 -24.59
CA SER A 20 -15.36 14.25 -24.00
C SER A 20 -14.70 13.51 -22.84
N TYR A 21 -13.37 13.45 -22.83
CA TYR A 21 -12.59 12.77 -21.81
C TYR A 21 -11.33 13.55 -21.44
N LEU A 22 -10.90 13.38 -20.19
CA LEU A 22 -9.58 13.73 -19.70
C LEU A 22 -8.77 12.44 -19.55
N LEU A 23 -7.65 12.34 -20.26
CA LEU A 23 -6.67 11.28 -20.14
C LEU A 23 -5.49 11.82 -19.32
N VAL A 24 -5.19 11.16 -18.20
CA VAL A 24 -4.05 11.44 -17.34
C VAL A 24 -3.01 10.34 -17.59
N PRO A 25 -1.98 10.62 -18.41
CA PRO A 25 -0.93 9.66 -18.70
C PRO A 25 -0.12 9.37 -17.42
N MET A 26 0.33 8.13 -17.28
CA MET A 26 1.12 7.67 -16.13
C MET A 26 2.49 7.14 -16.56
N ASP A 27 2.90 7.45 -17.80
CA ASP A 27 4.23 7.24 -18.34
C ASP A 27 5.19 8.39 -17.94
N GLU A 28 6.40 8.40 -18.47
CA GLU A 28 7.43 9.43 -18.20
C GLU A 28 7.02 10.87 -18.55
N THR A 29 5.91 11.06 -19.27
CA THR A 29 5.37 12.40 -19.58
C THR A 29 4.59 13.01 -18.41
N GLN A 30 4.28 12.25 -17.37
CA GLN A 30 3.64 12.75 -16.17
C GLN A 30 4.60 13.57 -15.33
N LYS A 31 4.17 14.76 -14.93
CA LYS A 31 4.95 15.66 -14.07
C LYS A 31 4.89 15.24 -12.60
N ASP A 32 3.76 14.73 -12.18
CA ASP A 32 3.51 14.31 -10.79
C ASP A 32 2.61 13.09 -10.76
N HIS A 33 3.24 11.91 -10.69
CA HIS A 33 2.54 10.64 -10.63
C HIS A 33 1.71 10.53 -9.33
N LEU A 34 2.26 10.99 -8.21
CA LEU A 34 1.62 10.80 -6.91
C LEU A 34 0.33 11.61 -6.80
N LYS A 35 0.33 12.88 -7.24
CA LYS A 35 -0.88 13.71 -7.28
C LYS A 35 -1.90 13.23 -8.31
N ALA A 36 -1.49 12.52 -9.37
CA ALA A 36 -2.42 11.93 -10.32
C ALA A 36 -3.34 10.87 -9.69
N TYR A 37 -2.85 10.08 -8.73
CA TYR A 37 -3.68 9.18 -7.92
C TYR A 37 -4.66 9.96 -7.06
N GLY A 38 -4.21 11.02 -6.39
CA GLY A 38 -5.06 11.89 -5.59
C GLY A 38 -6.16 12.57 -6.40
N LEU A 39 -5.83 13.05 -7.61
CA LEU A 39 -6.83 13.56 -8.56
C LEU A 39 -7.85 12.48 -8.90
N THR A 40 -7.42 11.28 -9.25
CA THR A 40 -8.31 10.17 -9.60
C THR A 40 -9.22 9.79 -8.44
N TYR A 41 -8.66 9.69 -7.22
CA TYR A 41 -9.44 9.49 -5.99
C TYR A 41 -10.50 10.58 -5.81
N TRP A 42 -10.11 11.84 -5.97
CA TRP A 42 -11.03 12.98 -5.83
C TRP A 42 -12.13 12.96 -6.91
N VAL A 43 -11.80 12.63 -8.18
CA VAL A 43 -12.79 12.51 -9.27
C VAL A 43 -13.85 11.48 -8.94
N ILE A 44 -13.47 10.29 -8.45
CA ILE A 44 -14.43 9.25 -8.07
C ILE A 44 -15.22 9.66 -6.81
N ALA A 45 -14.64 10.44 -5.90
CA ALA A 45 -15.33 11.00 -4.75
C ALA A 45 -16.40 12.04 -5.14
N GLN A 46 -16.25 12.71 -6.30
CA GLN A 46 -17.30 13.56 -6.88
C GLN A 46 -18.42 12.77 -7.57
N GLY A 47 -18.38 11.43 -7.52
CA GLY A 47 -19.38 10.54 -8.12
C GLY A 47 -19.16 10.26 -9.62
N ALA A 48 -18.08 10.74 -10.21
CA ALA A 48 -17.68 10.35 -11.55
C ALA A 48 -17.01 8.97 -11.54
N LYS A 49 -17.09 8.23 -12.65
CA LYS A 49 -16.34 6.99 -12.82
C LYS A 49 -15.05 7.29 -13.56
N ALA A 50 -13.99 6.61 -13.18
CA ALA A 50 -12.71 6.67 -13.86
C ALA A 50 -12.35 5.30 -14.46
N ASP A 51 -11.64 5.31 -15.56
CA ASP A 51 -11.00 4.15 -16.15
C ASP A 51 -9.54 4.11 -15.73
N TRP A 52 -9.11 3.02 -15.10
CA TRP A 52 -7.72 2.68 -14.94
C TRP A 52 -7.30 1.79 -16.10
N MET A 53 -6.51 2.35 -17.01
CA MET A 53 -6.07 1.69 -18.24
C MET A 53 -4.75 0.95 -17.96
N LEU A 54 -4.88 -0.31 -17.49
CA LEU A 54 -3.74 -1.13 -17.07
C LEU A 54 -2.77 -1.35 -18.23
N ASN A 55 -1.48 -1.11 -17.96
CA ASN A 55 -0.36 -1.18 -18.89
C ASN A 55 -0.45 -0.24 -20.11
N TYR A 56 -1.47 0.60 -20.21
CA TYR A 56 -1.52 1.65 -21.21
C TYR A 56 -0.82 2.90 -20.69
N ARG A 57 0.30 3.28 -21.32
CA ARG A 57 1.10 4.44 -20.93
C ARG A 57 1.35 4.51 -19.42
N GLY A 58 1.92 3.46 -18.83
CA GLY A 58 2.24 3.36 -17.41
C GLY A 58 1.05 3.18 -16.47
N GLY A 59 -0.13 2.77 -16.99
CA GLY A 59 -1.34 2.59 -16.18
C GLY A 59 -2.16 3.87 -16.04
N SER A 60 -2.44 4.53 -17.17
CA SER A 60 -3.12 5.84 -17.26
C SER A 60 -4.53 5.82 -16.68
N PHE A 61 -4.97 6.98 -16.19
CA PHE A 61 -6.36 7.20 -15.79
C PHE A 61 -7.12 7.98 -16.87
N CYS A 62 -8.40 7.68 -17.04
CA CYS A 62 -9.26 8.41 -17.97
C CYS A 62 -10.66 8.55 -17.39
N PHE A 63 -11.25 9.73 -17.50
CA PHE A 63 -12.58 10.01 -16.97
C PHE A 63 -13.31 11.05 -17.84
N PRO A 64 -14.66 11.12 -17.79
CA PRO A 64 -15.43 12.09 -18.56
C PRO A 64 -14.95 13.51 -18.29
N TYR A 65 -14.85 14.31 -19.36
CA TYR A 65 -14.45 15.70 -19.25
C TYR A 65 -15.45 16.51 -18.43
N GLN A 66 -14.93 17.23 -17.48
CA GLN A 66 -15.59 18.33 -16.78
C GLN A 66 -14.58 19.46 -16.58
N GLN A 67 -15.00 20.71 -16.75
CA GLN A 67 -14.13 21.86 -16.57
C GLN A 67 -13.51 21.90 -15.14
N ALA A 68 -14.26 21.43 -14.13
CA ALA A 68 -13.77 21.33 -12.77
C ALA A 68 -12.58 20.32 -12.66
N PHE A 69 -12.64 19.20 -13.39
CA PHE A 69 -11.57 18.19 -13.37
C PHE A 69 -10.31 18.69 -14.09
N GLU A 70 -10.48 19.42 -15.21
CA GLU A 70 -9.38 20.06 -15.90
C GLU A 70 -8.71 21.13 -15.03
N ASN A 71 -9.51 21.94 -14.33
CA ASN A 71 -8.98 22.93 -13.39
C ASN A 71 -8.16 22.28 -12.26
N GLU A 72 -8.61 21.13 -11.73
CA GLU A 72 -7.84 20.39 -10.72
C GLU A 72 -6.52 19.83 -11.27
N CYS A 73 -6.47 19.40 -12.52
CA CYS A 73 -5.21 19.02 -13.17
C CYS A 73 -4.22 20.17 -13.17
N LEU A 74 -4.69 21.39 -13.50
CA LEU A 74 -3.86 22.61 -13.52
C LEU A 74 -3.40 23.01 -12.10
N ILE A 75 -4.31 22.98 -11.12
CA ILE A 75 -4.01 23.33 -9.71
C ILE A 75 -2.96 22.39 -9.13
N ARG A 76 -3.09 21.10 -9.39
CA ARG A 76 -2.18 20.05 -8.88
C ARG A 76 -0.90 19.92 -9.70
N GLY A 77 -0.80 20.58 -10.86
CA GLY A 77 0.38 20.51 -11.74
C GLY A 77 0.51 19.19 -12.49
N ILE A 78 -0.59 18.47 -12.68
CA ILE A 78 -0.65 17.13 -13.32
C ILE A 78 -0.69 17.27 -14.83
N SER A 79 0.07 16.43 -15.55
CA SER A 79 -0.03 16.32 -17.00
C SER A 79 -1.34 15.64 -17.40
N TYR A 80 -2.05 16.19 -18.39
CA TYR A 80 -3.32 15.64 -18.90
C TYR A 80 -3.48 15.95 -20.39
N GLU A 81 -4.36 15.19 -21.03
CA GLU A 81 -4.77 15.37 -22.42
C GLU A 81 -6.30 15.44 -22.49
N VAL A 82 -6.80 16.45 -23.18
CA VAL A 82 -8.25 16.53 -23.50
C VAL A 82 -8.48 15.82 -24.82
N ILE A 83 -9.25 14.74 -24.78
CA ILE A 83 -9.46 13.87 -25.95
C ILE A 83 -10.93 13.78 -26.34
N PRO A 84 -11.25 13.72 -27.66
CA PRO A 84 -12.60 13.52 -28.14
C PRO A 84 -13.03 12.04 -28.03
N ASP A 85 -14.34 11.78 -28.07
CA ASP A 85 -14.93 10.41 -28.05
C ASP A 85 -14.28 9.45 -29.04
N ALA A 86 -14.00 9.91 -30.26
CA ALA A 86 -13.40 9.06 -31.29
C ALA A 86 -11.99 8.56 -30.85
N GLN A 87 -11.21 9.41 -30.20
CA GLN A 87 -9.88 9.02 -29.72
C GLN A 87 -9.99 8.09 -28.50
N TYR A 88 -10.87 8.40 -27.55
CA TYR A 88 -11.14 7.51 -26.42
C TYR A 88 -11.59 6.11 -26.90
N ASN A 89 -12.56 6.05 -27.80
CA ASN A 89 -13.07 4.78 -28.34
C ASN A 89 -11.98 3.98 -29.07
N LYS A 90 -11.07 4.68 -29.78
CA LYS A 90 -9.92 4.03 -30.41
C LYS A 90 -8.98 3.44 -29.36
N ILE A 91 -8.61 4.20 -28.32
CA ILE A 91 -7.75 3.72 -27.24
C ILE A 91 -8.35 2.47 -26.57
N VAL A 92 -9.64 2.51 -26.23
CA VAL A 92 -10.34 1.36 -25.62
C VAL A 92 -10.37 0.14 -26.56
N ALA A 93 -10.55 0.37 -27.88
CA ALA A 93 -10.51 -0.71 -28.86
C ALA A 93 -9.12 -1.33 -28.99
N ASP A 94 -8.06 -0.50 -28.98
CA ASP A 94 -6.67 -0.95 -29.01
C ASP A 94 -6.32 -1.76 -27.74
N ILE A 95 -6.77 -1.31 -26.55
CA ILE A 95 -6.61 -2.02 -25.27
C ILE A 95 -7.38 -3.34 -25.26
N ALA A 96 -8.56 -3.39 -25.89
CA ALA A 96 -9.40 -4.60 -25.94
C ALA A 96 -8.83 -5.68 -26.87
N ASN A 97 -7.83 -5.37 -27.71
CA ASN A 97 -7.18 -6.34 -28.57
C ASN A 97 -6.58 -7.50 -27.72
N PRO A 98 -6.92 -8.77 -28.03
CA PRO A 98 -6.42 -9.91 -27.25
C PRO A 98 -4.89 -10.11 -27.32
N GLU A 99 -4.23 -9.57 -28.34
CA GLU A 99 -2.78 -9.68 -28.53
C GLU A 99 -1.95 -8.75 -27.64
N VAL A 100 -2.59 -7.78 -26.95
CA VAL A 100 -1.88 -6.85 -26.07
C VAL A 100 -2.19 -7.15 -24.61
N ASN A 101 -1.16 -7.02 -23.75
CA ASN A 101 -1.31 -7.18 -22.29
C ASN A 101 -1.82 -5.89 -21.64
N MET A 102 -3.03 -5.47 -22.02
CA MET A 102 -3.71 -4.29 -21.49
C MET A 102 -5.15 -4.61 -21.15
N ASP A 103 -5.74 -3.90 -20.19
CA ASP A 103 -7.18 -3.95 -19.90
C ASP A 103 -7.65 -2.64 -19.25
N VAL A 104 -8.96 -2.44 -19.18
CA VAL A 104 -9.58 -1.30 -18.53
C VAL A 104 -10.30 -1.76 -17.26
N MET A 105 -9.91 -1.22 -16.11
CA MET A 105 -10.61 -1.39 -14.85
C MET A 105 -11.43 -0.14 -14.53
N LYS A 106 -12.73 -0.32 -14.26
CA LYS A 106 -13.60 0.78 -13.83
C LYS A 106 -13.41 1.04 -12.36
N LEU A 107 -13.09 2.27 -11.99
CA LEU A 107 -13.08 2.75 -10.61
C LEU A 107 -14.42 3.45 -10.34
N GLU A 108 -15.13 3.02 -9.30
CA GLU A 108 -16.53 3.48 -9.07
C GLU A 108 -16.71 4.19 -7.71
N THR A 109 -16.06 3.71 -6.65
CA THR A 109 -16.25 4.22 -5.29
C THR A 109 -14.91 4.38 -4.60
N PRO A 110 -14.57 5.56 -4.08
CA PRO A 110 -13.31 5.75 -3.37
C PRO A 110 -13.33 4.95 -2.06
N PRO A 111 -12.25 4.23 -1.72
CA PRO A 111 -12.17 3.50 -0.47
C PRO A 111 -12.08 4.46 0.72
N LYS A 112 -12.67 4.07 1.85
CA LYS A 112 -12.45 4.72 3.13
C LYS A 112 -11.18 4.20 3.74
N VAL A 113 -10.20 5.09 3.91
CA VAL A 113 -8.83 4.76 4.32
C VAL A 113 -8.67 4.94 5.82
N ALA A 114 -8.16 3.92 6.51
CA ALA A 114 -7.68 3.98 7.88
C ALA A 114 -6.17 3.75 7.95
N VAL A 115 -5.51 4.47 8.85
CA VAL A 115 -4.10 4.28 9.20
C VAL A 115 -4.03 3.92 10.68
N TYR A 116 -3.48 2.75 10.99
CA TYR A 116 -3.30 2.30 12.35
C TYR A 116 -1.98 2.88 12.90
N SER A 117 -2.08 3.81 13.83
CA SER A 117 -0.94 4.48 14.46
C SER A 117 -1.32 5.02 15.83
N PRO A 118 -0.40 5.07 16.80
CA PRO A 118 -0.61 5.77 18.07
C PRO A 118 -1.03 7.21 17.84
N LYS A 119 -1.84 7.75 18.78
CA LYS A 119 -2.26 9.15 18.75
C LYS A 119 -1.18 10.10 19.27
N SER A 120 -0.23 9.57 20.07
CA SER A 120 0.96 10.28 20.54
C SER A 120 1.96 10.50 19.40
N LYS A 121 2.75 11.59 19.52
CA LYS A 121 3.76 11.90 18.51
C LYS A 121 4.88 10.84 18.54
N GLN A 122 5.08 10.17 17.41
CA GLN A 122 6.19 9.24 17.23
C GLN A 122 7.47 9.97 16.79
N PRO A 123 8.66 9.43 17.09
CA PRO A 123 9.94 10.01 16.69
C PRO A 123 10.35 9.64 15.23
N TRP A 124 9.42 9.14 14.45
CA TRP A 124 9.52 8.82 13.02
C TRP A 124 8.25 9.24 12.31
N ASP A 125 8.32 9.32 11.02
CA ASP A 125 7.19 9.53 10.13
C ASP A 125 6.71 8.19 9.52
N ASP A 126 5.57 8.26 8.88
CA ASP A 126 4.95 7.16 8.18
C ASP A 126 4.84 7.51 6.69
N ALA A 127 5.58 6.78 5.84
CA ALA A 127 5.62 7.00 4.40
C ALA A 127 4.22 6.99 3.75
N VAL A 128 3.29 6.19 4.27
CA VAL A 128 1.93 6.13 3.75
C VAL A 128 1.15 7.39 4.10
N THR A 129 1.25 7.88 5.34
CA THR A 129 0.60 9.16 5.72
C THR A 129 1.20 10.34 4.96
N LEU A 130 2.51 10.32 4.70
CA LEU A 130 3.17 11.34 3.88
C LEU A 130 2.58 11.36 2.47
N VAL A 131 2.49 10.21 1.79
CA VAL A 131 1.99 10.17 0.42
C VAL A 131 0.48 10.41 0.32
N LEU A 132 -0.31 9.95 1.30
CA LEU A 132 -1.75 10.26 1.36
C LEU A 132 -1.98 11.77 1.51
N THR A 133 -1.19 12.42 2.38
CA THR A 133 -1.26 13.88 2.58
C THR A 133 -0.82 14.63 1.32
N TYR A 134 0.30 14.23 0.70
CA TYR A 134 0.81 14.83 -0.53
C TYR A 134 -0.16 14.69 -1.71
N ALA A 135 -0.74 13.51 -1.88
CA ALA A 135 -1.75 13.23 -2.90
C ALA A 135 -3.15 13.77 -2.56
N GLU A 136 -3.33 14.34 -1.35
CA GLU A 136 -4.62 14.85 -0.86
C GLU A 136 -5.72 13.77 -0.80
N ILE A 137 -5.34 12.55 -0.41
CA ILE A 137 -6.26 11.45 -0.17
C ILE A 137 -6.64 11.44 1.32
N PRO A 138 -7.93 11.58 1.68
CA PRO A 138 -8.35 11.62 3.07
C PRO A 138 -8.18 10.26 3.75
N TYR A 139 -7.72 10.27 5.00
CA TYR A 139 -7.59 9.10 5.84
C TYR A 139 -7.96 9.40 7.30
N THR A 140 -8.22 8.35 8.07
CA THR A 140 -8.51 8.44 9.50
C THR A 140 -7.46 7.65 10.27
N VAL A 141 -6.84 8.28 11.26
CA VAL A 141 -5.95 7.58 12.20
C VAL A 141 -6.79 6.84 13.23
N ILE A 142 -6.53 5.54 13.36
CA ILE A 142 -7.14 4.66 14.38
C ILE A 142 -6.05 3.92 15.13
N TYR A 143 -6.33 3.48 16.36
CA TYR A 143 -5.38 2.71 17.14
C TYR A 143 -6.07 1.59 17.91
N ASP A 144 -5.39 0.95 18.86
CA ASP A 144 -5.87 -0.19 19.63
C ASP A 144 -7.30 -0.01 20.15
N GLU A 145 -7.60 1.14 20.75
CA GLU A 145 -8.93 1.43 21.29
C GLU A 145 -10.03 1.40 20.23
N ASP A 146 -9.76 2.03 19.07
CA ASP A 146 -10.75 2.11 17.98
C ASP A 146 -11.01 0.71 17.40
N VAL A 147 -9.94 -0.10 17.25
CA VAL A 147 -10.04 -1.49 16.79
C VAL A 147 -10.79 -2.35 17.81
N MET A 148 -10.47 -2.23 19.09
CA MET A 148 -11.15 -2.96 20.16
C MET A 148 -12.62 -2.59 20.31
N ASN A 149 -12.97 -1.33 20.04
CA ASN A 149 -14.35 -0.83 20.02
C ASN A 149 -15.15 -1.28 18.77
N GLY A 150 -14.50 -1.92 17.80
CA GLY A 150 -15.16 -2.46 16.61
C GLY A 150 -15.32 -1.47 15.46
N ASP A 151 -14.42 -0.51 15.32
CA ASP A 151 -14.49 0.55 14.31
C ASP A 151 -14.02 0.12 12.91
N LEU A 152 -13.28 -0.98 12.78
CA LEU A 152 -12.73 -1.46 11.50
C LEU A 152 -13.77 -1.57 10.36
N PRO A 153 -15.02 -2.04 10.57
CA PRO A 153 -16.00 -2.14 9.49
C PRO A 153 -16.46 -0.79 8.89
N LYS A 154 -16.04 0.34 9.48
CA LYS A 154 -16.30 1.67 8.92
C LYS A 154 -15.41 2.00 7.72
N TYR A 155 -14.34 1.23 7.53
CA TYR A 155 -13.28 1.44 6.54
C TYR A 155 -13.23 0.29 5.54
N ASP A 156 -12.67 0.58 4.38
CA ASP A 156 -12.44 -0.40 3.32
C ASP A 156 -10.96 -0.86 3.30
N TRP A 157 -10.05 0.06 3.61
CA TRP A 157 -8.60 -0.15 3.53
C TRP A 157 -7.91 0.26 4.83
N LEU A 158 -7.01 -0.60 5.32
CA LEU A 158 -6.26 -0.43 6.56
C LEU A 158 -4.75 -0.51 6.29
N HIS A 159 -4.02 0.50 6.78
CA HIS A 159 -2.56 0.52 6.78
C HIS A 159 -1.97 0.22 8.15
N LEU A 160 -0.91 -0.60 8.17
CA LEU A 160 -0.04 -0.87 9.32
C LEU A 160 1.41 -0.58 8.92
N HIS A 161 2.20 0.13 9.75
CA HIS A 161 3.59 0.45 9.37
C HIS A 161 4.62 -0.02 10.41
N HIS A 162 4.79 0.74 11.48
CA HIS A 162 5.84 0.49 12.47
C HIS A 162 5.38 -0.31 13.67
N GLU A 163 4.11 -0.63 13.70
CA GLU A 163 3.52 -1.17 14.91
C GLU A 163 3.97 -2.61 15.16
N ASP A 164 4.30 -2.86 16.41
CA ASP A 164 4.65 -4.19 16.88
C ASP A 164 3.43 -4.89 17.48
N PHE A 165 2.97 -5.92 16.81
CA PHE A 165 1.84 -6.74 17.24
C PHE A 165 2.22 -7.85 18.22
N THR A 166 3.50 -7.95 18.58
CA THR A 166 4.00 -8.99 19.51
C THR A 166 4.00 -8.56 20.98
N GLY A 167 3.93 -7.24 21.25
CA GLY A 167 4.04 -6.69 22.58
C GLY A 167 5.48 -6.47 23.06
N GLN A 168 6.46 -6.50 22.16
CA GLN A 168 7.87 -6.28 22.45
C GLN A 168 8.32 -4.83 22.16
N TYR A 169 7.38 -3.93 21.96
CA TYR A 169 7.59 -2.49 21.69
C TYR A 169 8.60 -2.24 20.56
N GLY A 170 8.46 -2.96 19.45
CA GLY A 170 9.32 -2.83 18.27
C GLY A 170 10.78 -3.23 18.50
N LYS A 171 11.09 -3.96 19.56
CA LYS A 171 12.48 -4.29 19.95
C LYS A 171 13.35 -3.07 20.21
N PHE A 172 12.75 -1.94 20.54
CA PHE A 172 13.45 -0.69 20.83
C PHE A 172 14.10 -0.65 22.22
N TYR A 173 13.85 -1.64 23.10
CA TYR A 173 14.33 -1.66 24.47
C TYR A 173 15.83 -1.41 24.60
N SER A 174 16.66 -2.08 23.79
CA SER A 174 18.13 -1.98 23.89
C SER A 174 18.63 -0.55 23.72
N ALA A 175 18.15 0.15 22.68
CA ALA A 175 18.63 1.46 22.28
C ALA A 175 17.85 2.61 22.95
N TYR A 176 16.56 2.43 23.26
CA TYR A 176 15.65 3.56 23.52
C TYR A 176 14.89 3.47 24.85
N ARG A 177 15.09 2.44 25.72
CA ARG A 177 14.35 2.30 26.98
C ARG A 177 14.37 3.51 27.92
N ASN A 178 15.38 4.39 27.80
CA ASN A 178 15.52 5.61 28.61
C ASN A 178 14.98 6.87 27.88
N GLN A 179 14.49 6.75 26.64
CA GLN A 179 13.92 7.87 25.90
C GLN A 179 12.47 8.12 26.34
N ALA A 180 12.08 9.39 26.42
CA ALA A 180 10.74 9.77 26.86
C ALA A 180 9.65 9.14 26.00
N TRP A 181 9.78 9.20 24.68
CA TRP A 181 8.81 8.64 23.75
C TRP A 181 8.61 7.12 23.93
N TYR A 182 9.69 6.38 24.24
CA TYR A 182 9.58 4.93 24.49
C TYR A 182 8.81 4.65 25.78
N GLN A 183 9.10 5.40 26.85
CA GLN A 183 8.40 5.26 28.12
C GLN A 183 6.93 5.66 28.02
N GLU A 184 6.61 6.70 27.24
CA GLU A 184 5.25 7.11 26.92
C GLU A 184 4.51 6.01 26.14
N GLN A 185 5.15 5.42 25.15
CA GLN A 185 4.58 4.30 24.37
C GLN A 185 4.27 3.09 25.25
N VAL A 186 5.19 2.72 26.16
CA VAL A 186 4.96 1.63 27.12
C VAL A 186 3.77 1.93 28.01
N SER A 187 3.74 3.12 28.65
CA SER A 187 2.65 3.55 29.54
C SER A 187 1.29 3.58 28.81
N GLU A 188 1.23 4.16 27.61
CA GLU A 188 0.00 4.23 26.81
C GLU A 188 -0.53 2.83 26.47
N ASN A 189 0.33 1.91 26.03
CA ASN A 189 -0.08 0.55 25.71
C ASN A 189 -0.54 -0.24 26.93
N GLU A 190 0.13 -0.08 28.09
CA GLU A 190 -0.26 -0.70 29.36
C GLU A 190 -1.63 -0.16 29.84
N GLU A 191 -1.87 1.15 29.75
CA GLU A 191 -3.14 1.78 30.08
C GLU A 191 -4.28 1.27 29.20
N ILE A 192 -4.06 1.16 27.89
CA ILE A 192 -5.04 0.61 26.95
C ILE A 192 -5.30 -0.87 27.26
N ALA A 193 -4.25 -1.67 27.50
CA ALA A 193 -4.41 -3.07 27.87
C ALA A 193 -5.29 -3.22 29.12
N ALA A 194 -4.99 -2.47 30.18
CA ALA A 194 -5.76 -2.49 31.42
C ALA A 194 -7.22 -2.05 31.21
N LYS A 195 -7.46 -1.03 30.37
CA LYS A 195 -8.80 -0.54 30.02
C LYS A 195 -9.69 -1.64 29.41
N PHE A 196 -9.10 -2.51 28.59
CA PHE A 196 -9.82 -3.64 27.98
C PHE A 196 -9.73 -4.93 28.80
N GLY A 197 -9.18 -4.89 30.04
CA GLY A 197 -9.13 -6.02 30.94
C GLY A 197 -7.99 -7.01 30.69
N PHE A 198 -7.00 -6.64 29.88
CA PHE A 198 -5.79 -7.43 29.69
C PHE A 198 -4.73 -7.12 30.75
N THR A 199 -3.99 -8.15 31.15
CA THR A 199 -2.89 -8.03 32.12
C THR A 199 -1.54 -7.77 31.46
N LYS A 200 -1.45 -7.99 30.14
CA LYS A 200 -0.23 -7.81 29.34
C LYS A 200 -0.55 -7.11 28.01
N VAL A 201 0.37 -6.29 27.54
CA VAL A 201 0.27 -5.62 26.22
C VAL A 201 0.25 -6.62 25.08
N SER A 202 1.01 -7.74 25.18
CA SER A 202 0.98 -8.81 24.18
C SER A 202 -0.42 -9.43 23.98
N GLN A 203 -1.22 -9.52 25.05
CA GLN A 203 -2.61 -10.01 24.98
C GLN A 203 -3.53 -9.00 24.25
N LEU A 204 -3.38 -7.71 24.52
CA LEU A 204 -4.09 -6.65 23.78
C LEU A 204 -3.72 -6.69 22.30
N LYS A 205 -2.41 -6.72 21.98
CA LYS A 205 -1.93 -6.72 20.59
C LYS A 205 -2.41 -7.96 19.84
N LEU A 206 -2.45 -9.13 20.46
CA LEU A 206 -3.05 -10.32 19.87
C LEU A 206 -4.55 -10.12 19.59
N ALA A 207 -5.31 -9.56 20.53
CA ALA A 207 -6.73 -9.30 20.34
C ALA A 207 -6.97 -8.31 19.16
N VAL A 208 -6.16 -7.27 19.06
CA VAL A 208 -6.16 -6.32 17.92
C VAL A 208 -5.82 -7.04 16.61
N THR A 209 -4.76 -7.87 16.61
CA THR A 209 -4.33 -8.66 15.44
C THR A 209 -5.47 -9.57 14.94
N LEU A 210 -6.19 -10.25 15.84
CA LEU A 210 -7.32 -11.11 15.50
C LEU A 210 -8.49 -10.32 14.91
N LYS A 211 -8.79 -9.12 15.43
CA LYS A 211 -9.82 -8.23 14.85
C LYS A 211 -9.43 -7.72 13.46
N ILE A 212 -8.17 -7.41 13.23
CA ILE A 212 -7.66 -7.07 11.89
C ILE A 212 -7.79 -8.28 10.96
N LYS A 213 -7.48 -9.49 11.43
CA LYS A 213 -7.67 -10.73 10.66
C LYS A 213 -9.14 -10.94 10.28
N GLU A 214 -10.08 -10.70 11.21
CA GLU A 214 -11.52 -10.76 10.95
C GLU A 214 -11.96 -9.69 9.92
N PHE A 215 -11.42 -8.47 10.00
CA PHE A 215 -11.66 -7.40 9.02
C PHE A 215 -11.26 -7.85 7.60
N VAL A 216 -10.07 -8.43 7.44
CA VAL A 216 -9.62 -8.96 6.14
C VAL A 216 -10.52 -10.12 5.70
N ALA A 217 -10.82 -11.07 6.61
CA ALA A 217 -11.71 -12.18 6.30
C ALA A 217 -13.10 -11.72 5.82
N GLY A 218 -13.59 -10.60 6.34
CA GLY A 218 -14.86 -9.97 5.98
C GLY A 218 -14.87 -9.21 4.66
N GLY A 219 -13.71 -9.03 4.01
CA GLY A 219 -13.58 -8.33 2.72
C GLY A 219 -12.79 -7.03 2.77
N GLY A 220 -12.16 -6.73 3.91
CA GLY A 220 -11.27 -5.57 4.07
C GLY A 220 -9.95 -5.75 3.32
N TYR A 221 -9.32 -4.62 3.01
CA TYR A 221 -8.02 -4.57 2.33
C TYR A 221 -6.95 -4.14 3.32
N LEU A 222 -5.95 -5.00 3.54
CA LEU A 222 -4.84 -4.74 4.44
C LEU A 222 -3.57 -4.41 3.65
N PHE A 223 -2.91 -3.32 4.01
CA PHE A 223 -1.58 -2.98 3.51
C PHE A 223 -0.63 -2.76 4.68
N ALA A 224 0.45 -3.52 4.74
CA ALA A 224 1.44 -3.37 5.80
C ALA A 224 2.84 -3.12 5.23
N MET A 225 3.60 -2.29 5.94
CA MET A 225 4.99 -1.98 5.65
C MET A 225 5.88 -2.22 6.87
N CYS A 226 7.18 -2.24 6.64
CA CYS A 226 8.21 -2.30 7.69
C CYS A 226 7.93 -3.44 8.71
N SER A 227 8.16 -3.17 10.01
CA SER A 227 8.01 -4.16 11.08
C SER A 227 6.58 -4.65 11.31
N ALA A 228 5.57 -3.94 10.83
CA ALA A 228 4.21 -4.43 10.93
C ALA A 228 3.98 -5.70 10.11
N THR A 229 4.78 -5.96 9.08
CA THR A 229 4.61 -7.13 8.19
C THR A 229 4.94 -8.44 8.88
N ASP A 230 6.09 -8.53 9.54
CA ASP A 230 6.48 -9.76 10.23
C ASP A 230 5.93 -9.85 11.66
N SER A 231 5.83 -8.73 12.40
CA SER A 231 5.26 -8.73 13.75
C SER A 231 3.79 -9.18 13.76
N TYR A 232 3.02 -8.81 12.74
CA TYR A 232 1.63 -9.25 12.57
C TYR A 232 1.53 -10.78 12.44
N ASP A 233 2.31 -11.37 11.56
CA ASP A 233 2.32 -12.81 11.35
C ASP A 233 2.93 -13.58 12.57
N ILE A 234 3.93 -12.99 13.23
CA ILE A 234 4.48 -13.55 14.47
C ILE A 234 3.40 -13.59 15.56
N ALA A 235 2.63 -12.52 15.74
CA ALA A 235 1.54 -12.48 16.71
C ALA A 235 0.47 -13.54 16.41
N LEU A 236 0.11 -13.75 15.15
CA LEU A 236 -0.82 -14.81 14.74
C LEU A 236 -0.26 -16.20 15.04
N ALA A 237 1.01 -16.46 14.73
CA ALA A 237 1.65 -17.75 14.99
C ALA A 237 1.76 -18.05 16.49
N ALA A 238 1.93 -17.01 17.30
CA ALA A 238 2.10 -17.07 18.75
C ALA A 238 0.78 -16.98 19.53
N GLU A 239 -0.38 -17.18 18.89
CA GLU A 239 -1.67 -17.12 19.57
C GLU A 239 -1.74 -18.08 20.78
N GLY A 240 -1.90 -17.50 21.97
CA GLY A 240 -1.93 -18.24 23.25
C GLY A 240 -0.55 -18.67 23.77
N ILE A 241 0.53 -18.17 23.17
CA ILE A 241 1.91 -18.49 23.54
C ILE A 241 2.59 -17.20 23.99
N ASP A 242 3.20 -17.20 25.16
CA ASP A 242 4.00 -16.07 25.62
C ASP A 242 5.39 -16.08 24.97
N ILE A 243 5.65 -15.07 24.15
CA ILE A 243 6.93 -14.86 23.44
C ILE A 243 7.70 -13.65 23.96
N CYS A 244 7.14 -12.92 24.96
CA CYS A 244 7.74 -11.72 25.51
C CYS A 244 8.69 -12.07 26.66
N GLU A 245 9.91 -11.53 26.63
CA GLU A 245 10.85 -11.67 27.74
C GLU A 245 10.52 -10.67 28.86
N SER A 246 10.94 -11.00 30.07
CA SER A 246 10.53 -10.33 31.32
C SER A 246 10.74 -8.80 31.38
N MET A 247 11.61 -8.24 30.54
CA MET A 247 11.78 -6.78 30.45
C MET A 247 10.63 -6.08 29.71
N TYR A 248 9.77 -6.82 29.01
CA TYR A 248 8.63 -6.26 28.30
C TYR A 248 7.34 -6.33 29.11
N ASP A 249 7.12 -7.40 29.89
CA ASP A 249 5.84 -7.65 30.55
C ASP A 249 5.95 -8.19 32.00
N GLY A 250 7.18 -8.35 32.53
CA GLY A 250 7.46 -8.65 33.93
C GLY A 250 7.64 -10.13 34.27
N ASP A 251 7.31 -11.07 33.36
CA ASP A 251 7.56 -12.50 33.56
C ASP A 251 8.34 -13.12 32.40
N ALA A 252 8.76 -14.38 32.54
CA ALA A 252 9.57 -15.04 31.53
C ALA A 252 8.70 -15.60 30.41
N ALA A 253 9.16 -15.42 29.16
CA ALA A 253 8.54 -16.06 28.01
C ALA A 253 8.51 -17.60 28.13
N ASP A 254 7.56 -18.23 27.46
CA ASP A 254 7.48 -19.68 27.39
C ASP A 254 8.79 -20.27 26.82
N PRO A 255 9.50 -21.12 27.57
CA PRO A 255 10.77 -21.71 27.10
C PRO A 255 10.61 -22.56 25.84
N GLN A 256 9.43 -23.03 25.54
CA GLN A 256 9.09 -23.84 24.36
C GLN A 256 8.32 -23.03 23.31
N ALA A 257 8.31 -21.69 23.39
CA ALA A 257 7.54 -20.84 22.47
C ALA A 257 7.78 -21.19 20.99
N GLN A 258 9.04 -21.32 20.59
CA GLN A 258 9.40 -21.63 19.20
C GLN A 258 8.74 -22.93 18.69
N GLN A 259 8.70 -23.97 19.50
CA GLN A 259 8.14 -25.28 19.13
C GLN A 259 6.59 -25.29 19.09
N LYS A 260 5.97 -24.30 19.73
CA LYS A 260 4.51 -24.19 19.84
C LYS A 260 3.90 -23.28 18.76
N LEU A 261 4.72 -22.55 18.00
CA LEU A 261 4.21 -21.65 16.96
C LEU A 261 3.34 -22.40 15.94
N ASP A 262 2.18 -21.83 15.64
CA ASP A 262 1.24 -22.38 14.67
C ASP A 262 1.24 -21.54 13.38
N PHE A 263 2.07 -21.94 12.43
CA PHE A 263 2.19 -21.26 11.14
C PHE A 263 0.94 -21.37 10.25
N SER A 264 -0.03 -22.25 10.58
CA SER A 264 -1.28 -22.30 9.82
C SER A 264 -2.14 -21.04 10.00
N LYS A 265 -1.89 -20.26 11.07
CA LYS A 265 -2.61 -19.04 11.42
C LYS A 265 -2.10 -17.79 10.70
N THR A 266 -0.86 -17.80 10.22
CA THR A 266 -0.20 -16.65 9.57
C THR A 266 -0.72 -16.39 8.17
N PHE A 267 -0.54 -15.17 7.69
CA PHE A 267 -0.88 -14.79 6.32
C PHE A 267 0.21 -15.19 5.33
N ALA A 268 1.44 -14.72 5.55
CA ALA A 268 2.51 -14.76 4.57
C ALA A 268 3.60 -15.79 4.86
N PHE A 269 3.94 -16.00 6.16
CA PHE A 269 5.19 -16.67 6.51
C PHE A 269 4.99 -17.97 7.28
N GLU A 270 5.91 -18.91 7.08
CA GLU A 270 5.97 -20.18 7.80
C GLU A 270 7.41 -20.59 8.10
N ASN A 271 7.61 -21.48 9.07
CA ASN A 271 8.91 -22.07 9.42
C ASN A 271 9.98 -21.05 9.87
N PHE A 272 9.59 -19.87 10.27
CA PHE A 272 10.51 -18.86 10.81
C PHE A 272 10.87 -19.15 12.28
N ASN A 273 12.03 -18.61 12.70
CA ASN A 273 12.44 -18.60 14.09
C ASN A 273 12.24 -17.20 14.66
N ILE A 274 11.61 -17.11 15.85
CA ILE A 274 11.52 -15.84 16.59
C ILE A 274 12.84 -15.50 17.28
N SER A 275 13.22 -14.23 17.28
CA SER A 275 14.33 -13.75 18.11
C SER A 275 13.83 -13.44 19.51
N ARG A 276 14.32 -14.18 20.50
CA ARG A 276 14.05 -13.95 21.92
C ARG A 276 15.05 -13.00 22.58
N ASN A 277 16.14 -12.67 21.88
CA ASN A 277 17.14 -11.75 22.42
C ASN A 277 16.62 -10.31 22.41
N PRO A 278 16.39 -9.67 23.58
CA PRO A 278 15.89 -8.30 23.65
C PRO A 278 16.90 -7.24 23.21
N LEU A 279 18.15 -7.63 23.00
CA LEU A 279 19.21 -6.74 22.51
C LEU A 279 19.32 -6.75 20.97
N GLU A 280 18.61 -7.65 20.31
CA GLU A 280 18.50 -7.68 18.85
C GLU A 280 17.32 -6.82 18.40
N TYR A 281 17.51 -6.08 17.33
CA TYR A 281 16.49 -5.23 16.70
C TYR A 281 15.53 -6.01 15.80
N SER A 282 15.83 -7.27 15.50
CA SER A 282 14.99 -8.16 14.67
C SER A 282 14.00 -8.95 15.50
N LEU A 283 12.79 -9.11 15.00
CA LEU A 283 11.74 -9.90 15.62
C LEU A 283 11.87 -11.39 15.29
N SER A 284 12.36 -11.72 14.09
CA SER A 284 12.48 -13.10 13.62
C SER A 284 13.49 -13.26 12.49
N THR A 285 13.57 -14.48 11.97
CA THR A 285 14.36 -14.78 10.77
C THR A 285 13.65 -14.45 9.46
N ILE A 286 12.44 -13.93 9.46
CA ILE A 286 11.70 -13.50 8.26
C ILE A 286 12.47 -12.40 7.55
N ASP A 287 12.89 -11.39 8.30
CA ASP A 287 13.58 -10.22 7.79
C ASP A 287 15.01 -10.53 7.32
N VAL A 288 15.39 -9.90 6.22
CA VAL A 288 16.74 -10.02 5.62
C VAL A 288 17.73 -8.97 6.10
N SER A 289 17.30 -7.92 6.81
CA SER A 289 18.11 -6.73 7.14
C SER A 289 19.43 -7.07 7.80
N HIS A 290 19.46 -8.02 8.74
CA HIS A 290 20.67 -8.37 9.50
C HIS A 290 21.71 -9.17 8.70
N SER A 291 21.28 -9.94 7.71
CA SER A 291 22.17 -10.76 6.87
C SER A 291 22.46 -10.11 5.52
N ARG A 292 21.85 -8.96 5.26
CA ARG A 292 21.88 -8.30 3.99
C ARG A 292 23.19 -7.57 3.74
N ASN A 293 23.84 -7.89 2.62
CA ASN A 293 25.08 -7.23 2.17
C ASN A 293 24.93 -6.81 0.71
N VAL A 294 23.99 -5.90 0.46
CA VAL A 294 23.75 -5.33 -0.88
C VAL A 294 24.21 -3.88 -0.86
N PRO A 295 25.18 -3.49 -1.72
CA PRO A 295 25.57 -2.10 -1.87
C PRO A 295 24.39 -1.23 -2.32
N LYS A 296 24.30 0.01 -1.83
CA LYS A 296 23.21 0.95 -2.16
C LYS A 296 22.96 1.06 -3.67
N ASP A 297 24.02 1.20 -4.45
CA ASP A 297 23.97 1.41 -5.90
C ASP A 297 23.50 0.15 -6.67
N LEU A 298 23.41 -0.99 -6.00
CA LEU A 298 22.93 -2.28 -6.53
C LEU A 298 21.65 -2.74 -5.84
N ASP A 299 21.12 -1.92 -4.95
CA ASP A 299 19.90 -2.25 -4.23
C ASP A 299 18.66 -1.83 -5.01
N PHE A 300 18.15 -2.75 -5.79
CA PHE A 300 16.92 -2.63 -6.56
C PHE A 300 16.09 -3.90 -6.41
N PHE A 301 14.80 -3.77 -6.57
CA PHE A 301 13.93 -4.92 -6.77
C PHE A 301 13.12 -4.75 -8.05
N THR A 302 12.81 -5.87 -8.71
CA THR A 302 12.10 -5.87 -9.98
C THR A 302 10.67 -6.34 -9.76
N LEU A 303 9.72 -5.61 -10.35
CA LEU A 303 8.31 -6.00 -10.37
C LEU A 303 8.07 -7.10 -11.40
N PHE A 304 7.24 -8.07 -11.04
CA PHE A 304 6.76 -9.07 -11.99
C PHE A 304 5.69 -8.47 -12.90
N GLU A 305 5.68 -8.91 -14.14
CA GLU A 305 4.60 -8.62 -15.08
C GLU A 305 3.48 -9.65 -14.92
N PHE A 306 2.26 -9.15 -14.79
CA PHE A 306 1.06 -9.97 -14.74
C PHE A 306 0.16 -9.71 -15.94
N SER A 307 -0.76 -10.63 -16.21
CA SER A 307 -1.73 -10.46 -17.29
C SER A 307 -2.85 -9.51 -16.87
N ALA A 308 -2.91 -8.34 -17.49
CA ALA A 308 -4.00 -7.39 -17.25
C ALA A 308 -5.40 -7.99 -17.50
N LYS A 309 -5.48 -8.99 -18.37
CA LYS A 309 -6.74 -9.64 -18.75
C LYS A 309 -7.15 -10.77 -17.79
N TRP A 310 -6.17 -11.49 -17.21
CA TRP A 310 -6.43 -12.67 -16.39
C TRP A 310 -6.13 -12.45 -14.91
N ASP A 311 -5.13 -11.62 -14.62
CA ASP A 311 -4.64 -11.31 -13.27
C ASP A 311 -4.78 -9.79 -12.98
N PRO A 312 -6.00 -9.22 -13.03
CA PRO A 312 -6.16 -7.77 -12.95
C PRO A 312 -5.74 -7.19 -11.59
N VAL A 313 -5.88 -7.94 -10.49
CA VAL A 313 -5.51 -7.45 -9.15
C VAL A 313 -4.00 -7.28 -9.05
N PRO A 314 -3.15 -8.29 -9.24
CA PRO A 314 -1.71 -8.07 -9.19
C PRO A 314 -1.22 -7.11 -10.27
N THR A 315 -1.87 -7.04 -11.44
CA THR A 315 -1.54 -6.04 -12.44
C THR A 315 -1.81 -4.62 -11.96
N MET A 316 -2.95 -4.34 -11.27
CA MET A 316 -3.19 -3.03 -10.66
C MET A 316 -2.14 -2.70 -9.60
N LEU A 317 -1.80 -3.67 -8.75
CA LEU A 317 -0.84 -3.49 -7.67
C LEU A 317 0.58 -3.22 -8.14
N THR A 318 0.94 -3.70 -9.36
CA THR A 318 2.27 -3.51 -9.95
C THR A 318 2.30 -2.46 -11.08
N GLN A 319 1.25 -1.63 -11.22
CA GLN A 319 1.29 -0.55 -12.22
C GLN A 319 2.38 0.46 -11.86
N ASP A 320 3.32 0.63 -12.77
CA ASP A 320 4.37 1.63 -12.64
C ASP A 320 4.86 2.11 -14.01
N HIS A 321 5.61 3.23 -14.04
CA HIS A 321 6.36 3.69 -15.20
C HIS A 321 7.77 3.08 -15.22
N GLU A 322 8.19 2.51 -14.08
CA GLU A 322 9.46 1.80 -13.92
C GLU A 322 9.20 0.35 -13.46
N GLN A 323 9.86 -0.61 -14.08
CA GLN A 323 9.80 -2.02 -13.68
C GLN A 323 10.79 -2.34 -12.54
N THR A 324 11.84 -1.55 -12.43
CA THR A 324 12.89 -1.73 -11.42
C THR A 324 12.84 -0.58 -10.43
N ILE A 325 12.55 -0.92 -9.18
CA ILE A 325 12.32 0.02 -8.10
C ILE A 325 13.59 0.14 -7.26
N PRO A 326 14.08 1.35 -6.94
CA PRO A 326 15.16 1.54 -5.99
C PRO A 326 14.85 0.88 -4.65
N GLY A 327 15.82 0.18 -4.06
CA GLY A 327 15.68 -0.43 -2.75
C GLY A 327 15.76 0.61 -1.63
N PHE A 328 15.15 0.29 -0.50
CA PHE A 328 15.16 1.10 0.72
C PHE A 328 15.09 0.19 1.94
N PHE A 329 15.62 0.67 3.05
CA PHE A 329 15.65 -0.08 4.29
C PHE A 329 14.42 0.19 5.16
N GLY A 330 14.18 -0.71 6.09
CA GLY A 330 13.29 -0.57 7.22
C GLY A 330 13.73 -1.50 8.33
N GLN A 331 13.03 -1.56 9.43
CA GLN A 331 13.25 -2.57 10.46
C GLN A 331 13.08 -3.97 9.84
N THR A 332 12.04 -4.14 9.01
CA THR A 332 11.88 -5.27 8.11
C THR A 332 12.06 -4.78 6.68
N THR A 333 13.23 -5.00 6.11
CA THR A 333 13.60 -4.52 4.77
C THR A 333 13.01 -5.38 3.66
N GLY A 334 12.93 -6.68 3.88
CA GLY A 334 12.43 -7.65 2.92
C GLY A 334 12.38 -9.04 3.54
N TYR A 335 11.96 -10.01 2.75
CA TYR A 335 11.58 -11.33 3.24
C TYR A 335 12.43 -12.42 2.62
N LYS A 336 12.87 -13.38 3.46
CA LYS A 336 13.51 -14.62 2.98
C LYS A 336 12.48 -15.45 2.22
N LYS A 337 12.74 -15.71 0.96
CA LYS A 337 11.79 -16.39 0.06
C LYS A 337 11.44 -17.82 0.53
N GLU A 338 12.37 -18.52 1.17
CA GLU A 338 12.16 -19.85 1.72
C GLU A 338 11.17 -19.90 2.91
N LEU A 339 10.85 -18.75 3.51
CA LEU A 339 9.88 -18.63 4.60
C LEU A 339 8.50 -18.15 4.14
N ILE A 340 8.35 -17.83 2.86
CA ILE A 340 7.08 -17.41 2.29
C ILE A 340 6.24 -18.64 1.94
N LYS A 341 4.98 -18.68 2.38
CA LYS A 341 4.06 -19.76 2.05
C LYS A 341 3.85 -19.89 0.54
N SER A 342 3.67 -21.10 0.06
CA SER A 342 3.53 -21.41 -1.37
C SER A 342 2.32 -20.76 -2.06
N GLY A 343 1.29 -20.38 -1.30
CA GLY A 343 0.10 -19.68 -1.81
C GLY A 343 0.24 -18.17 -1.91
N VAL A 344 1.35 -17.60 -1.48
CA VAL A 344 1.60 -16.14 -1.48
C VAL A 344 2.20 -15.72 -2.81
N LEU A 345 1.67 -14.67 -3.40
CA LEU A 345 2.15 -14.11 -4.64
C LEU A 345 3.32 -13.14 -4.37
N ILE A 346 4.47 -13.40 -4.94
CA ILE A 346 5.59 -12.46 -4.96
C ILE A 346 5.39 -11.53 -6.17
N MET A 347 5.23 -10.25 -5.90
CA MET A 347 5.03 -9.21 -6.93
C MET A 347 6.30 -8.42 -7.23
N GLY A 348 7.26 -8.41 -6.30
CA GLY A 348 8.55 -7.76 -6.49
C GLY A 348 9.67 -8.43 -5.69
N GLU A 349 10.81 -8.64 -6.32
CA GLU A 349 11.96 -9.33 -5.73
C GLU A 349 13.30 -8.70 -6.08
N ASN A 350 14.26 -8.75 -5.15
CA ASN A 350 15.68 -8.60 -5.45
C ASN A 350 16.24 -10.01 -5.74
N LYS A 351 16.27 -10.39 -7.01
CA LYS A 351 16.69 -11.72 -7.44
C LYS A 351 18.14 -12.06 -7.08
N PRO A 352 19.13 -11.15 -7.27
CA PRO A 352 20.51 -11.39 -6.85
C PRO A 352 20.66 -11.66 -5.34
N ALA A 353 19.90 -11.00 -4.51
CA ALA A 353 19.91 -11.17 -3.05
C ALA A 353 19.00 -12.32 -2.56
N ASN A 354 18.22 -12.94 -3.45
CA ASN A 354 17.23 -13.98 -3.14
C ASN A 354 16.20 -13.55 -2.10
N GLU A 355 15.73 -12.30 -2.17
CA GLU A 355 14.75 -11.73 -1.24
C GLU A 355 13.50 -11.22 -1.96
N ALA A 356 12.33 -11.40 -1.34
CA ALA A 356 11.09 -10.77 -1.77
C ALA A 356 10.93 -9.42 -1.06
N ARG A 357 10.39 -8.43 -1.78
CA ARG A 357 10.20 -7.07 -1.28
C ARG A 357 8.72 -6.66 -1.25
N TYR A 358 7.91 -7.25 -2.10
CA TYR A 358 6.52 -6.90 -2.30
C TYR A 358 5.73 -8.17 -2.57
N ILE A 359 4.81 -8.52 -1.63
CA ILE A 359 4.07 -9.78 -1.66
C ILE A 359 2.58 -9.53 -1.38
N HIS A 360 1.74 -10.42 -1.90
CA HIS A 360 0.28 -10.28 -1.84
C HIS A 360 -0.39 -11.63 -1.60
N GLY A 361 -1.55 -11.60 -0.94
CA GLY A 361 -2.39 -12.78 -0.78
C GLY A 361 -3.83 -12.44 -0.47
N GLU A 362 -4.66 -13.47 -0.48
CA GLU A 362 -6.08 -13.40 -0.13
C GLU A 362 -6.32 -14.07 1.21
N PHE A 363 -7.30 -13.58 1.97
CA PHE A 363 -7.77 -14.23 3.17
C PHE A 363 -9.27 -13.99 3.35
N GLY A 364 -10.06 -15.05 3.31
CA GLY A 364 -11.53 -14.95 3.32
C GLY A 364 -12.04 -14.23 2.07
N TYR A 365 -12.71 -13.09 2.26
CA TYR A 365 -13.23 -12.25 1.16
C TYR A 365 -12.36 -11.03 0.86
N GLY A 366 -11.34 -10.79 1.67
CA GLY A 366 -10.42 -9.66 1.53
C GLY A 366 -9.03 -10.06 1.06
N THR A 367 -8.15 -9.07 1.01
CA THR A 367 -6.78 -9.24 0.56
C THR A 367 -5.82 -8.53 1.50
N TRP A 368 -4.56 -8.95 1.45
CA TRP A 368 -3.48 -8.31 2.18
C TRP A 368 -2.27 -8.15 1.26
N THR A 369 -1.50 -7.11 1.49
CA THR A 369 -0.26 -6.82 0.77
C THR A 369 0.80 -6.40 1.78
N PHE A 370 1.98 -7.00 1.72
CA PHE A 370 3.14 -6.65 2.54
C PHE A 370 4.23 -6.07 1.66
N TYR A 371 4.77 -4.93 2.07
CA TYR A 371 5.81 -4.18 1.38
C TYR A 371 6.99 -3.95 2.32
N GLY A 372 8.14 -4.56 2.01
CA GLY A 372 9.33 -4.47 2.84
C GLY A 372 10.03 -3.14 2.71
N GLY A 373 10.48 -2.59 3.83
CA GLY A 373 11.14 -1.29 3.94
C GLY A 373 10.25 -0.22 4.55
N HIS A 374 10.84 0.94 4.82
CA HIS A 374 10.21 2.03 5.55
C HIS A 374 9.72 3.16 4.65
N ASP A 375 10.62 3.78 3.90
CA ASP A 375 10.34 4.93 3.03
C ASP A 375 10.96 4.74 1.64
N PRO A 376 10.12 4.68 0.57
CA PRO A 376 10.60 4.44 -0.79
C PRO A 376 11.51 5.52 -1.39
N ALA A 377 11.53 6.73 -0.85
CA ALA A 377 12.38 7.81 -1.33
C ALA A 377 13.54 8.15 -0.37
N ASP A 378 13.58 7.53 0.82
CA ASP A 378 14.72 7.59 1.73
C ASP A 378 15.35 6.21 1.90
N TYR A 379 16.55 6.04 1.39
CA TYR A 379 17.24 4.75 1.40
C TYR A 379 17.40 4.15 2.80
N LYS A 380 17.64 4.98 3.81
CA LYS A 380 17.85 4.53 5.19
C LYS A 380 17.41 5.59 6.19
N HIS A 381 16.18 5.50 6.58
CA HIS A 381 15.57 6.39 7.55
C HIS A 381 15.85 5.92 8.98
N TYR A 382 16.31 6.83 9.85
CA TYR A 382 16.58 6.55 11.25
C TYR A 382 15.56 7.23 12.17
N VAL A 383 15.45 6.70 13.38
CA VAL A 383 14.66 7.32 14.44
C VAL A 383 15.14 8.76 14.69
N GLY A 384 14.28 9.73 14.46
CA GLY A 384 14.56 11.16 14.63
C GLY A 384 15.00 11.88 13.36
N ASP A 385 15.11 11.20 12.21
CA ASP A 385 15.33 11.87 10.93
C ASP A 385 14.09 12.72 10.54
N PRO A 386 14.27 13.80 9.79
CA PRO A 386 13.15 14.60 9.31
C PRO A 386 12.34 13.83 8.26
N PRO A 387 11.04 14.10 8.14
CA PRO A 387 10.20 13.49 7.12
C PRO A 387 10.72 13.73 5.70
N THR A 388 10.50 12.76 4.81
CA THR A 388 10.80 12.91 3.38
C THR A 388 9.96 14.02 2.75
N GLU A 389 10.62 14.92 2.01
CA GLU A 389 9.98 15.99 1.25
C GLU A 389 9.52 15.44 -0.11
N LEU A 390 8.23 15.01 -0.20
CA LEU A 390 7.69 14.36 -1.40
C LEU A 390 7.62 15.28 -2.62
N GLU A 391 7.66 16.59 -2.43
CA GLU A 391 7.81 17.58 -3.50
C GLU A 391 9.10 17.37 -4.33
N LEU A 392 10.12 16.75 -3.73
CA LEU A 392 11.37 16.38 -4.41
C LEU A 392 11.27 15.02 -5.12
N HIS A 393 10.21 14.26 -4.86
CA HIS A 393 10.00 12.89 -5.32
C HIS A 393 8.63 12.64 -5.98
N PRO A 394 8.09 13.58 -6.81
CA PRO A 394 6.73 13.50 -7.35
C PRO A 394 6.49 12.29 -8.26
N ASN A 395 7.58 11.69 -8.74
CA ASN A 395 7.56 10.55 -9.65
C ASN A 395 8.17 9.29 -9.01
N SER A 396 8.19 9.19 -7.68
CA SER A 396 8.71 8.01 -6.99
C SER A 396 7.92 6.75 -7.34
N ALA A 397 8.56 5.81 -8.02
CA ALA A 397 8.00 4.51 -8.36
C ALA A 397 7.61 3.71 -7.11
N GLY A 398 8.45 3.74 -6.06
CA GLY A 398 8.14 3.04 -4.82
C GLY A 398 6.90 3.57 -4.10
N TYR A 399 6.68 4.88 -4.10
CA TYR A 399 5.45 5.47 -3.55
C TYR A 399 4.21 5.20 -4.43
N ARG A 400 4.37 5.02 -5.74
CA ARG A 400 3.27 4.59 -6.60
C ARG A 400 2.70 3.24 -6.19
N LEU A 401 3.55 2.30 -5.77
CA LEU A 401 3.08 1.00 -5.29
C LEU A 401 2.15 1.13 -4.06
N ILE A 402 2.43 2.09 -3.17
CA ILE A 402 1.54 2.40 -2.05
C ILE A 402 0.18 2.89 -2.58
N LEU A 403 0.18 3.86 -3.48
CA LEU A 403 -1.03 4.45 -4.04
C LEU A 403 -1.84 3.47 -4.92
N ASN A 404 -1.18 2.51 -5.59
CA ASN A 404 -1.86 1.39 -6.22
C ASN A 404 -2.71 0.60 -5.21
N ASN A 405 -2.14 0.29 -4.03
CA ASN A 405 -2.85 -0.41 -2.96
C ASN A 405 -4.04 0.40 -2.42
N VAL A 406 -3.90 1.72 -2.31
CA VAL A 406 -4.98 2.61 -1.86
C VAL A 406 -6.11 2.65 -2.88
N LEU A 407 -5.80 2.66 -4.17
CA LEU A 407 -6.79 2.91 -5.21
C LEU A 407 -7.48 1.65 -5.75
N PHE A 408 -6.79 0.47 -5.76
CA PHE A 408 -7.36 -0.73 -6.36
C PHE A 408 -8.68 -1.22 -5.72
N PRO A 409 -8.98 -0.97 -4.42
CA PRO A 409 -10.29 -1.31 -3.86
C PRO A 409 -11.46 -0.60 -4.52
N ALA A 410 -11.22 0.56 -5.17
CA ALA A 410 -12.24 1.29 -5.94
C ALA A 410 -12.64 0.56 -7.23
N ALA A 411 -11.86 -0.44 -7.65
CA ALA A 411 -12.08 -1.16 -8.89
C ALA A 411 -13.31 -2.09 -8.79
N LYS A 412 -14.16 -2.00 -9.79
CA LYS A 412 -15.29 -2.91 -9.94
C LYS A 412 -14.79 -4.33 -10.19
N LYS A 413 -15.17 -5.29 -9.32
CA LYS A 413 -14.86 -6.70 -9.54
C LYS A 413 -15.40 -7.17 -10.89
N LYS A 414 -14.52 -7.60 -11.79
CA LYS A 414 -14.93 -8.26 -13.05
C LYS A 414 -15.50 -9.63 -12.71
N LYS A 415 -16.65 -9.98 -13.31
CA LYS A 415 -17.10 -11.37 -13.29
C LYS A 415 -16.05 -12.19 -14.05
N GLN A 416 -15.50 -13.22 -13.37
CA GLN A 416 -14.63 -14.17 -14.05
C GLN A 416 -15.40 -14.71 -15.26
N LYS A 417 -14.79 -14.65 -16.44
CA LYS A 417 -15.31 -15.32 -17.61
C LYS A 417 -15.03 -16.81 -17.42
N THR A 418 -16.10 -17.55 -17.11
CA THR A 418 -16.07 -19.02 -17.12
C THR A 418 -15.96 -19.51 -18.55
#